data_e4c3b047f8825bfa12b36ac8047146f3
#
_entry.id   e4c3b047f8825bfa12b36ac8047146f3
#
_cell.length_a   1.000
_cell.length_b   1.000
_cell.length_c   1.000
_cell.angle_alpha   90.00
_cell.angle_beta   90.00
_cell.angle_gamma   90.00
#
_symmetry.space_group_name_H-M   'P 1'
#
loop_
_entity.id
_entity.type
_entity.pdbx_description
1 polymer ?
#
loop_
_entity_poly.entity_id
_entity_poly.type
_entity_poly.pdbx_seq_one_letter_code
_entity_poly.pdbx_strand_id
1 'polypeptide(L)'
;MKTNTILIILTALVISCNSLIDTKKTIAKNEPIIIKELNTTVKANETNVIDLKFDNTTASFRVAFTKTGNESNGSFNVNMTNNLVNNQNMPIVFSGNNEFIKRYVPGQDINEQAFAQIGTVILNGKNDPTYNVTFVNSFPLNESSYAIFKVTNTATKKDVYGWINFTVTLSEITFHKFGYSNKKIVMINDEDEI
;
A
#
# COMPACT_ATOMS: atom_id res chain seq x y z
N MET A 1 13.36 15.39 71.21
CA MET A 1 13.78 15.87 69.85
C MET A 1 14.02 14.71 68.92
N LYS A 2 13.01 14.05 68.41
CA LYS A 2 13.19 12.99 67.37
C LYS A 2 11.87 12.75 66.62
N THR A 3 11.21 13.79 66.09
CA THR A 3 9.94 13.57 65.38
C THR A 3 9.77 14.40 64.10
N ASN A 4 10.80 15.14 63.64
CA ASN A 4 10.63 16.04 62.50
C ASN A 4 11.37 15.59 61.19
N THR A 5 12.03 14.42 61.20
CA THR A 5 12.85 14.00 60.02
C THR A 5 12.11 13.04 59.08
N ILE A 6 10.95 12.50 59.46
CA ILE A 6 10.22 11.52 58.65
C ILE A 6 9.23 12.16 57.69
N LEU A 7 8.81 13.42 57.93
CA LEU A 7 7.79 14.08 57.10
C LEU A 7 8.31 14.66 55.78
N ILE A 8 9.62 14.88 55.65
CA ILE A 8 10.23 15.48 54.45
C ILE A 8 10.50 14.44 53.35
N ILE A 9 10.64 13.16 53.71
CA ILE A 9 10.94 12.08 52.72
C ILE A 9 9.68 11.64 51.98
N LEU A 10 8.50 11.78 52.58
CA LEU A 10 7.24 11.35 51.97
C LEU A 10 6.71 12.31 50.89
N THR A 11 7.07 13.62 50.99
CA THR A 11 6.66 14.61 49.98
C THR A 11 7.49 14.60 48.71
N ALA A 12 8.71 14.09 48.77
CA ALA A 12 9.60 13.98 47.56
C ALA A 12 9.20 12.81 46.64
N LEU A 13 8.50 11.79 47.14
CA LEU A 13 8.08 10.64 46.35
C LEU A 13 6.79 10.86 45.56
N VAL A 14 5.98 11.84 45.92
CA VAL A 14 4.69 12.10 45.22
C VAL A 14 4.86 13.03 44.02
N ILE A 15 5.97 13.77 43.92
CA ILE A 15 6.23 14.67 42.78
C ILE A 15 6.89 13.94 41.59
N SER A 16 7.43 12.75 41.81
CA SER A 16 8.10 11.97 40.77
C SER A 16 7.17 11.14 39.86
N CYS A 17 5.88 11.02 40.19
CA CYS A 17 4.94 10.21 39.41
C CYS A 17 4.05 11.00 38.43
N ASN A 18 4.13 12.31 38.38
CA ASN A 18 3.30 13.12 37.48
C ASN A 18 4.01 13.61 36.21
N SER A 19 5.24 13.14 35.92
CA SER A 19 5.90 13.39 34.63
C SER A 19 5.85 12.19 33.66
N LEU A 20 4.95 11.23 33.89
CA LEU A 20 4.63 10.19 32.94
C LEU A 20 3.61 10.73 31.92
N ILE A 21 4.10 11.59 31.04
CA ILE A 21 4.04 11.32 29.60
C ILE A 21 2.64 11.40 29.05
N ASP A 22 2.23 12.61 28.77
CA ASP A 22 1.49 12.86 27.54
C ASP A 22 2.50 12.99 26.39
N THR A 23 3.17 11.90 26.03
CA THR A 23 3.63 11.77 24.67
C THR A 23 2.36 11.59 23.81
N LYS A 24 1.66 12.68 23.55
CA LYS A 24 0.84 12.79 22.36
C LYS A 24 1.74 12.32 21.24
N LYS A 25 1.53 11.05 20.79
CA LYS A 25 2.03 10.56 19.54
C LYS A 25 1.53 11.59 18.54
N THR A 26 2.38 12.54 18.15
CA THR A 26 2.08 13.50 17.11
C THR A 26 1.85 12.62 15.90
N ILE A 27 0.59 12.33 15.58
CA ILE A 27 0.23 11.64 14.34
C ILE A 27 0.77 12.59 13.28
N ALA A 28 1.79 12.13 12.58
CA ALA A 28 2.34 12.88 11.47
C ALA A 28 1.17 13.14 10.53
N LYS A 29 0.72 14.39 10.45
CA LYS A 29 -0.37 14.77 9.57
C LYS A 29 0.12 14.50 8.16
N ASN A 30 -0.60 13.65 7.42
CA ASN A 30 -0.29 13.43 6.01
C ASN A 30 -0.33 14.79 5.30
N GLU A 31 0.63 15.00 4.41
CA GLU A 31 0.50 16.08 3.43
C GLU A 31 -0.74 15.80 2.56
N PRO A 32 -1.36 16.83 1.99
CA PRO A 32 -2.51 16.67 1.11
C PRO A 32 -2.20 15.63 0.03
N ILE A 33 -3.07 14.64 -0.08
CA ILE A 33 -2.99 13.61 -1.11
C ILE A 33 -3.91 14.02 -2.24
N ILE A 34 -3.38 14.04 -3.45
CA ILE A 34 -4.19 14.28 -4.66
C ILE A 34 -4.77 12.93 -5.09
N ILE A 35 -6.10 12.83 -5.14
CA ILE A 35 -6.81 11.61 -5.52
C ILE A 35 -7.31 11.76 -6.95
N LYS A 36 -7.17 10.70 -7.76
CA LYS A 36 -7.65 10.63 -9.14
C LYS A 36 -8.31 9.29 -9.41
N GLU A 37 -9.41 9.31 -10.17
CA GLU A 37 -10.13 8.13 -10.60
C GLU A 37 -9.37 7.39 -11.72
N LEU A 38 -9.45 6.06 -11.69
CA LEU A 38 -8.91 5.18 -12.73
C LEU A 38 -10.03 4.47 -13.49
N ASN A 39 -10.99 3.87 -12.78
CA ASN A 39 -12.16 3.17 -13.33
C ASN A 39 -11.82 2.20 -14.48
N THR A 40 -10.76 1.42 -14.30
CA THR A 40 -10.22 0.53 -15.34
C THR A 40 -10.26 -0.91 -14.87
N THR A 41 -10.80 -1.79 -15.71
CA THR A 41 -10.89 -3.24 -15.44
C THR A 41 -10.03 -4.02 -16.42
N VAL A 42 -9.34 -5.05 -15.91
CA VAL A 42 -8.58 -6.03 -16.68
C VAL A 42 -9.17 -7.40 -16.40
N LYS A 43 -9.70 -8.04 -17.43
CA LYS A 43 -10.33 -9.35 -17.31
C LYS A 43 -9.31 -10.49 -17.33
N ALA A 44 -9.74 -11.64 -16.86
CA ALA A 44 -8.93 -12.86 -16.92
C ALA A 44 -8.49 -13.14 -18.37
N ASN A 45 -7.23 -13.51 -18.53
CA ASN A 45 -6.53 -13.74 -19.80
C ASN A 45 -6.31 -12.49 -20.64
N GLU A 46 -6.42 -11.33 -20.03
CA GLU A 46 -6.08 -10.05 -20.66
C GLU A 46 -4.82 -9.45 -20.04
N THR A 47 -4.23 -8.56 -20.80
CA THR A 47 -3.15 -7.68 -20.37
C THR A 47 -3.51 -6.27 -20.74
N ASN A 48 -3.35 -5.35 -19.80
CA ASN A 48 -3.59 -3.93 -20.03
C ASN A 48 -2.46 -3.07 -19.42
N VAL A 49 -2.34 -1.85 -19.91
CA VAL A 49 -1.44 -0.84 -19.37
C VAL A 49 -2.30 0.20 -18.64
N ILE A 50 -1.95 0.47 -17.40
CA ILE A 50 -2.62 1.46 -16.56
C ILE A 50 -1.72 2.69 -16.44
N ASP A 51 -2.23 3.84 -16.80
CA ASP A 51 -1.54 5.12 -16.75
C ASP A 51 -1.91 5.88 -15.48
N LEU A 52 -0.89 6.19 -14.65
CA LEU A 52 -1.01 7.10 -13.52
C LEU A 52 -0.60 8.50 -13.98
N LYS A 53 -1.60 9.37 -14.16
CA LYS A 53 -1.39 10.74 -14.61
C LYS A 53 -1.19 11.66 -13.40
N PHE A 54 0.03 12.09 -13.17
CA PHE A 54 0.40 13.15 -12.23
C PHE A 54 0.22 14.52 -12.91
N ASP A 55 0.48 15.61 -12.22
CA ASP A 55 0.19 16.94 -12.78
C ASP A 55 0.93 17.24 -14.10
N ASN A 56 2.21 16.88 -14.18
CA ASN A 56 3.05 17.20 -15.36
C ASN A 56 3.73 15.94 -15.95
N THR A 57 3.31 14.75 -15.57
CA THR A 57 3.97 13.52 -15.99
C THR A 57 3.05 12.31 -15.84
N THR A 58 3.43 11.22 -16.51
CA THR A 58 2.70 9.96 -16.44
C THR A 58 3.68 8.85 -16.16
N ALA A 59 3.32 7.96 -15.24
CA ALA A 59 3.96 6.66 -15.09
C ALA A 59 2.97 5.56 -15.43
N SER A 60 3.43 4.48 -16.02
CA SER A 60 2.57 3.39 -16.46
C SER A 60 3.03 2.07 -15.86
N PHE A 61 2.11 1.22 -15.51
CA PHE A 61 2.40 -0.16 -15.17
C PHE A 61 1.53 -1.11 -15.99
N ARG A 62 2.07 -2.29 -16.23
CA ARG A 62 1.37 -3.34 -16.95
C ARG A 62 0.70 -4.27 -15.95
N VAL A 63 -0.54 -4.60 -16.21
CA VAL A 63 -1.30 -5.63 -15.48
C VAL A 63 -1.52 -6.80 -16.41
N ALA A 64 -1.15 -7.99 -15.97
CA ALA A 64 -1.43 -9.23 -16.66
C ALA A 64 -2.23 -10.15 -15.73
N PHE A 65 -3.43 -10.53 -16.15
CA PHE A 65 -4.26 -11.50 -15.45
C PHE A 65 -4.28 -12.79 -16.27
N THR A 66 -3.67 -13.82 -15.74
CA THR A 66 -3.66 -15.15 -16.36
C THR A 66 -4.53 -16.09 -15.54
N LYS A 67 -5.44 -16.77 -16.23
CA LYS A 67 -6.28 -17.85 -15.67
C LYS A 67 -6.17 -19.06 -16.57
N THR A 68 -5.83 -20.22 -15.99
CA THR A 68 -5.76 -21.49 -16.71
C THR A 68 -6.67 -22.51 -16.04
N GLY A 69 -7.27 -23.40 -16.81
CA GLY A 69 -8.21 -24.42 -16.32
C GLY A 69 -9.62 -23.85 -16.11
N ASN A 70 -10.45 -24.63 -15.43
CA ASN A 70 -11.82 -24.26 -15.08
C ASN A 70 -11.92 -23.78 -13.62
N GLU A 71 -13.14 -23.46 -13.18
CA GLU A 71 -13.36 -22.98 -11.79
C GLU A 71 -12.99 -24.00 -10.72
N SER A 72 -12.98 -25.29 -11.04
CA SER A 72 -12.63 -26.36 -10.09
C SER A 72 -11.16 -26.72 -10.06
N ASN A 73 -10.40 -26.49 -11.17
CA ASN A 73 -9.00 -26.90 -11.32
C ASN A 73 -8.15 -25.79 -11.95
N GLY A 74 -8.53 -24.54 -11.78
CA GLY A 74 -7.81 -23.42 -12.39
C GLY A 74 -6.64 -22.93 -11.56
N SER A 75 -5.65 -22.35 -12.22
CA SER A 75 -4.66 -21.49 -11.59
C SER A 75 -4.89 -20.05 -12.00
N PHE A 76 -4.61 -19.15 -11.07
CA PHE A 76 -4.81 -17.71 -11.23
C PHE A 76 -3.50 -17.00 -10.93
N ASN A 77 -3.16 -16.03 -11.76
CA ASN A 77 -2.00 -15.17 -11.51
C ASN A 77 -2.31 -13.76 -11.98
N VAL A 78 -2.18 -12.79 -11.09
CA VAL A 78 -2.30 -11.37 -11.41
C VAL A 78 -1.00 -10.69 -11.06
N ASN A 79 -0.34 -10.13 -12.07
CA ASN A 79 0.92 -9.42 -11.95
C ASN A 79 0.75 -7.95 -12.29
N MET A 80 1.40 -7.09 -11.51
CA MET A 80 1.61 -5.68 -11.82
C MET A 80 3.11 -5.46 -12.01
N THR A 81 3.50 -5.02 -13.20
CA THR A 81 4.90 -4.81 -13.53
C THR A 81 5.14 -3.42 -14.09
N ASN A 82 6.32 -2.88 -13.89
CA ASN A 82 6.70 -1.63 -14.51
C ASN A 82 6.61 -1.73 -16.03
N ASN A 83 5.99 -0.76 -16.70
CA ASN A 83 5.96 -0.69 -18.15
C ASN A 83 7.22 0.02 -18.66
N LEU A 84 8.30 -0.76 -18.85
CA LEU A 84 9.61 -0.25 -19.25
C LEU A 84 9.60 0.47 -20.60
N VAL A 85 8.67 0.15 -21.49
CA VAL A 85 8.59 0.77 -22.83
C VAL A 85 8.19 2.24 -22.74
N ASN A 86 7.25 2.56 -21.85
CA ASN A 86 6.72 3.93 -21.71
C ASN A 86 7.37 4.71 -20.55
N ASN A 87 8.06 4.03 -19.64
CA ASN A 87 8.56 4.59 -18.39
C ASN A 87 10.08 4.77 -18.34
N GLN A 88 10.74 5.06 -19.47
CA GLN A 88 12.21 5.21 -19.48
C GLN A 88 12.73 6.16 -18.39
N ASN A 89 11.93 7.16 -18.00
CA ASN A 89 12.31 8.17 -17.02
C ASN A 89 11.46 8.15 -15.72
N MET A 90 10.50 7.23 -15.61
CA MET A 90 9.53 7.19 -14.51
C MET A 90 9.26 5.75 -14.03
N PRO A 91 10.28 5.02 -13.58
CA PRO A 91 10.08 3.67 -13.08
C PRO A 91 9.15 3.67 -11.86
N ILE A 92 8.18 2.77 -11.86
CA ILE A 92 7.27 2.53 -10.74
C ILE A 92 7.72 1.30 -9.96
N VAL A 93 7.72 1.42 -8.65
CA VAL A 93 8.06 0.33 -7.72
C VAL A 93 6.90 0.15 -6.75
N PHE A 94 6.38 -1.06 -6.64
CA PHE A 94 5.37 -1.42 -5.65
C PHE A 94 6.02 -1.94 -4.37
N SER A 95 5.39 -1.66 -3.24
CA SER A 95 5.81 -2.23 -1.96
C SER A 95 5.38 -3.69 -1.85
N GLY A 96 6.27 -4.52 -1.36
CA GLY A 96 6.00 -5.94 -1.16
C GLY A 96 7.23 -6.68 -0.62
N ASN A 97 7.25 -7.99 -0.73
CA ASN A 97 8.46 -8.79 -0.61
C ASN A 97 9.07 -9.00 -2.02
N ASN A 98 10.05 -9.89 -2.15
CA ASN A 98 10.73 -10.12 -3.43
C ASN A 98 9.80 -10.59 -4.56
N GLU A 99 8.62 -11.09 -4.24
CA GLU A 99 7.68 -11.66 -5.21
C GLU A 99 6.31 -10.97 -5.13
N PHE A 100 5.75 -10.83 -3.93
CA PHE A 100 4.37 -10.40 -3.72
C PHE A 100 4.26 -8.93 -3.35
N ILE A 101 3.30 -8.23 -3.95
CA ILE A 101 2.89 -6.88 -3.52
C ILE A 101 2.21 -6.99 -2.15
N LYS A 102 2.57 -6.11 -1.24
CA LYS A 102 1.95 -6.05 0.08
C LYS A 102 0.61 -5.34 0.01
N ARG A 103 -0.41 -5.95 0.63
CA ARG A 103 -1.72 -5.33 0.86
C ARG A 103 -1.65 -4.32 1.98
N TYR A 104 -2.34 -3.20 1.78
CA TYR A 104 -2.60 -2.20 2.79
C TYR A 104 -4.11 -1.94 2.89
N VAL A 105 -4.54 -1.35 4.01
CA VAL A 105 -5.91 -0.92 4.28
C VAL A 105 -5.89 0.53 4.79
N PRO A 106 -7.00 1.30 4.67
CA PRO A 106 -7.09 2.64 5.23
C PRO A 106 -6.72 2.68 6.71
N GLY A 107 -6.05 3.74 7.15
CA GLY A 107 -5.58 3.90 8.51
C GLY A 107 -4.33 3.09 8.89
N GLN A 108 -3.81 2.27 7.98
CA GLN A 108 -2.59 1.50 8.24
C GLN A 108 -1.34 2.35 8.06
N ASP A 109 -0.45 2.30 9.06
CA ASP A 109 0.87 2.95 9.01
C ASP A 109 1.75 2.33 7.90
N ILE A 110 2.40 3.19 7.12
CA ILE A 110 3.38 2.83 6.11
C ILE A 110 4.77 3.16 6.64
N ASN A 111 5.56 2.14 6.94
CA ASN A 111 6.93 2.35 7.41
C ASN A 111 7.88 2.70 6.26
N GLU A 112 9.06 3.24 6.59
CA GLU A 112 10.05 3.66 5.61
C GLU A 112 10.58 2.56 4.70
N GLN A 113 10.68 1.34 5.19
CA GLN A 113 11.20 0.20 4.45
C GLN A 113 10.20 -0.32 3.40
N ALA A 114 8.92 0.09 3.49
CA ALA A 114 7.90 -0.34 2.55
C ALA A 114 8.26 -0.06 1.08
N PHE A 115 8.97 1.04 0.80
CA PHE A 115 9.37 1.44 -0.55
C PHE A 115 10.72 0.86 -1.00
N ALA A 116 11.40 0.11 -0.17
CA ALA A 116 12.64 -0.58 -0.53
C ALA A 116 12.39 -1.97 -1.13
N GLN A 117 11.17 -2.47 -1.03
CA GLN A 117 10.79 -3.79 -1.51
C GLN A 117 10.10 -3.67 -2.89
N ILE A 118 10.26 -4.70 -3.72
CA ILE A 118 9.70 -4.74 -5.06
C ILE A 118 8.84 -6.01 -5.15
N GLY A 119 7.51 -5.83 -5.10
CA GLY A 119 6.55 -6.90 -5.36
C GLY A 119 5.94 -6.73 -6.74
N THR A 120 5.56 -7.81 -7.37
CA THR A 120 4.92 -7.81 -8.69
C THR A 120 3.64 -8.64 -8.71
N VAL A 121 3.53 -9.66 -7.89
CA VAL A 121 2.37 -10.57 -7.86
C VAL A 121 1.35 -10.07 -6.85
N ILE A 122 0.11 -9.85 -7.31
CA ILE A 122 -1.03 -9.52 -6.45
C ILE A 122 -1.73 -10.80 -6.01
N LEU A 123 -2.00 -11.68 -6.98
CA LEU A 123 -2.75 -12.90 -6.77
C LEU A 123 -2.01 -14.06 -7.42
N ASN A 124 -1.76 -15.08 -6.65
CA ASN A 124 -1.32 -16.37 -7.16
C ASN A 124 -2.07 -17.45 -6.39
N GLY A 125 -2.82 -18.26 -7.10
CA GLY A 125 -3.63 -19.28 -6.47
C GLY A 125 -3.93 -20.42 -7.39
N LYS A 126 -4.25 -21.55 -6.80
CA LYS A 126 -4.72 -22.76 -7.49
C LYS A 126 -6.04 -23.18 -6.88
N ASN A 127 -7.02 -23.40 -7.73
CA ASN A 127 -8.27 -24.01 -7.33
C ASN A 127 -8.09 -25.52 -7.36
N ASP A 128 -8.18 -26.17 -6.22
CA ASP A 128 -8.06 -27.63 -6.09
C ASP A 128 -9.37 -28.15 -5.48
N PRO A 129 -10.09 -29.06 -6.16
CA PRO A 129 -11.36 -29.58 -5.68
C PRO A 129 -11.23 -30.33 -4.34
N THR A 130 -10.03 -30.78 -4.01
CA THR A 130 -9.76 -31.55 -2.77
C THR A 130 -9.48 -30.62 -1.58
N TYR A 131 -8.91 -29.43 -1.81
CA TYR A 131 -8.38 -28.55 -0.76
C TYR A 131 -8.97 -27.14 -0.74
N ASN A 132 -9.98 -26.85 -1.55
CA ASN A 132 -10.47 -25.47 -1.80
C ASN A 132 -9.43 -24.57 -2.47
N VAL A 133 -9.82 -23.31 -2.72
CA VAL A 133 -8.90 -22.34 -3.35
C VAL A 133 -7.80 -21.98 -2.37
N THR A 134 -6.57 -22.31 -2.71
CA THR A 134 -5.40 -21.91 -1.93
C THR A 134 -4.77 -20.68 -2.59
N PHE A 135 -4.86 -19.55 -1.93
CA PHE A 135 -4.15 -18.34 -2.33
C PHE A 135 -2.85 -18.19 -1.56
N VAL A 136 -1.79 -17.86 -2.26
CA VAL A 136 -0.44 -17.73 -1.66
C VAL A 136 -0.20 -16.32 -1.14
N ASN A 137 -1.06 -15.35 -1.46
CA ASN A 137 -0.91 -13.98 -1.02
C ASN A 137 -2.11 -13.45 -0.21
N SER A 138 -1.94 -12.27 0.36
CA SER A 138 -2.85 -11.67 1.34
C SER A 138 -3.94 -10.77 0.76
N PHE A 139 -4.19 -10.78 -0.56
CA PHE A 139 -5.26 -10.01 -1.17
C PHE A 139 -6.56 -10.83 -1.18
N PRO A 140 -7.56 -10.46 -0.36
CA PRO A 140 -8.85 -11.14 -0.36
C PRO A 140 -9.60 -10.85 -1.66
N LEU A 141 -10.38 -11.83 -2.12
CA LEU A 141 -11.28 -11.64 -3.26
C LEU A 141 -12.48 -10.80 -2.85
N ASN A 142 -12.98 -10.00 -3.80
CA ASN A 142 -14.19 -9.17 -3.67
C ASN A 142 -14.10 -8.10 -2.58
N GLU A 143 -12.91 -7.79 -2.08
CA GLU A 143 -12.68 -6.73 -1.12
C GLU A 143 -11.83 -5.63 -1.70
N SER A 144 -12.08 -4.40 -1.26
CA SER A 144 -11.23 -3.25 -1.56
C SER A 144 -9.84 -3.42 -0.93
N SER A 145 -8.82 -3.23 -1.71
CA SER A 145 -7.42 -3.41 -1.32
C SER A 145 -6.58 -2.27 -1.85
N TYR A 146 -5.47 -2.01 -1.18
CA TYR A 146 -4.53 -0.96 -1.55
C TYR A 146 -3.14 -1.53 -1.74
N ALA A 147 -2.46 -1.10 -2.79
CA ALA A 147 -1.02 -1.26 -2.97
C ALA A 147 -0.37 0.11 -2.93
N ILE A 148 0.75 0.24 -2.24
CA ILE A 148 1.53 1.46 -2.26
C ILE A 148 2.59 1.39 -3.35
N PHE A 149 2.91 2.55 -3.92
CA PHE A 149 3.93 2.66 -4.95
C PHE A 149 4.83 3.88 -4.71
N LYS A 150 5.99 3.81 -5.35
CA LYS A 150 6.89 4.93 -5.54
C LYS A 150 7.25 5.04 -7.02
N VAL A 151 7.21 6.25 -7.54
CA VAL A 151 7.68 6.59 -8.89
C VAL A 151 8.85 7.54 -8.76
N THR A 152 9.96 7.24 -9.41
CA THR A 152 11.15 8.10 -9.39
C THR A 152 11.34 8.74 -10.76
N ASN A 153 11.30 10.07 -10.83
CA ASN A 153 11.71 10.77 -12.04
C ASN A 153 13.23 10.72 -12.15
N THR A 154 13.75 9.95 -13.10
CA THR A 154 15.18 9.71 -13.22
C THR A 154 15.97 10.96 -13.65
N ALA A 155 15.33 11.89 -14.35
CA ALA A 155 15.97 13.15 -14.78
C ALA A 155 16.10 14.15 -13.62
N THR A 156 15.03 14.33 -12.84
CA THR A 156 15.00 15.30 -11.74
C THR A 156 15.37 14.71 -10.38
N LYS A 157 15.49 13.39 -10.28
CA LYS A 157 15.68 12.64 -9.02
C LYS A 157 14.61 12.89 -7.96
N LYS A 158 13.42 13.31 -8.40
CA LYS A 158 12.26 13.50 -7.52
C LYS A 158 11.41 12.25 -7.46
N ASP A 159 10.98 11.92 -6.25
CA ASP A 159 10.07 10.81 -6.00
C ASP A 159 8.64 11.32 -5.83
N VAL A 160 7.69 10.55 -6.34
CA VAL A 160 6.26 10.65 -6.06
C VAL A 160 5.86 9.36 -5.34
N TYR A 161 5.15 9.49 -4.25
CA TYR A 161 4.66 8.37 -3.45
C TYR A 161 3.15 8.30 -3.59
N GLY A 162 2.61 7.10 -3.61
CA GLY A 162 1.17 6.95 -3.76
C GLY A 162 0.67 5.57 -3.36
N TRP A 163 -0.64 5.44 -3.47
CA TRP A 163 -1.36 4.20 -3.32
C TRP A 163 -2.34 4.03 -4.48
N ILE A 164 -2.66 2.78 -4.81
CA ILE A 164 -3.68 2.40 -5.78
C ILE A 164 -4.71 1.55 -5.06
N ASN A 165 -5.99 1.90 -5.23
CA ASN A 165 -7.12 1.14 -4.75
C ASN A 165 -7.67 0.25 -5.87
N PHE A 166 -7.92 -1.02 -5.54
CA PHE A 166 -8.44 -2.00 -6.48
C PHE A 166 -9.19 -3.13 -5.78
N THR A 167 -10.00 -3.84 -6.55
CA THR A 167 -10.70 -5.07 -6.16
C THR A 167 -10.30 -6.19 -7.12
N VAL A 168 -10.03 -7.39 -6.58
CA VAL A 168 -9.72 -8.59 -7.35
C VAL A 168 -10.84 -9.61 -7.19
N THR A 169 -11.28 -10.17 -8.31
CA THR A 169 -12.20 -11.31 -8.36
C THR A 169 -11.53 -12.49 -9.08
N LEU A 170 -12.20 -13.62 -9.22
CA LEU A 170 -11.69 -14.76 -10.02
C LEU A 170 -11.76 -14.51 -11.54
N SER A 171 -12.37 -13.41 -11.98
CA SER A 171 -12.57 -13.10 -13.40
C SER A 171 -11.93 -11.79 -13.84
N GLU A 172 -11.64 -10.87 -12.92
CA GLU A 172 -11.13 -9.55 -13.25
C GLU A 172 -10.45 -8.86 -12.07
N ILE A 173 -9.62 -7.88 -12.36
CA ILE A 173 -9.16 -6.87 -11.41
C ILE A 173 -9.68 -5.50 -11.86
N THR A 174 -10.30 -4.76 -10.95
CA THR A 174 -10.80 -3.40 -11.18
C THR A 174 -10.02 -2.41 -10.36
N PHE A 175 -9.37 -1.46 -11.02
CA PHE A 175 -8.69 -0.31 -10.42
C PHE A 175 -9.69 0.84 -10.31
N HIS A 176 -9.92 1.32 -9.09
CA HIS A 176 -10.91 2.36 -8.82
C HIS A 176 -10.29 3.75 -8.88
N LYS A 177 -9.30 3.99 -8.06
CA LYS A 177 -8.65 5.28 -7.89
C LYS A 177 -7.20 5.14 -7.43
N PHE A 178 -6.44 6.22 -7.51
CA PHE A 178 -5.12 6.31 -6.89
C PHE A 178 -4.94 7.65 -6.21
N GLY A 179 -4.16 7.65 -5.14
CA GLY A 179 -3.76 8.86 -4.44
C GLY A 179 -2.25 9.03 -4.51
N TYR A 180 -1.76 10.27 -4.59
CA TYR A 180 -0.34 10.55 -4.63
C TYR A 180 0.05 11.85 -3.94
N SER A 181 1.31 11.92 -3.53
CA SER A 181 1.95 13.11 -2.97
C SER A 181 3.42 13.17 -3.39
N ASN A 182 3.97 14.37 -3.45
CA ASN A 182 5.42 14.58 -3.64
C ASN A 182 6.21 14.37 -2.34
N LYS A 183 5.53 14.14 -1.23
CA LYS A 183 6.13 13.75 0.04
C LYS A 183 5.74 12.32 0.37
N LYS A 184 6.54 11.69 1.22
CA LYS A 184 6.34 10.32 1.61
C LYS A 184 5.00 10.15 2.33
N ILE A 185 4.20 9.20 1.86
CA ILE A 185 2.94 8.83 2.48
C ILE A 185 3.23 7.95 3.70
N VAL A 186 2.72 8.31 4.85
CA VAL A 186 2.90 7.56 6.10
C VAL A 186 1.68 6.73 6.48
N MET A 187 0.52 7.02 5.88
CA MET A 187 -0.74 6.29 6.11
C MET A 187 -1.62 6.37 4.85
N ILE A 188 -2.41 5.34 4.59
CA ILE A 188 -3.44 5.40 3.55
C ILE A 188 -4.62 6.21 4.10
N ASN A 189 -4.90 7.31 3.44
CA ASN A 189 -6.13 8.06 3.61
C ASN A 189 -6.84 8.09 2.25
N ASP A 190 -8.07 7.58 2.19
CA ASP A 190 -8.88 7.48 0.99
C ASP A 190 -10.10 8.42 1.02
N GLU A 191 -10.22 9.20 2.06
CA GLU A 191 -11.19 10.28 2.14
C GLU A 191 -10.57 11.56 1.58
N ASP A 192 -11.32 12.25 0.74
CA ASP A 192 -10.97 13.59 0.27
C ASP A 192 -10.97 14.54 1.48
N GLU A 193 -9.80 14.87 2.01
CA GLU A 193 -9.68 16.06 2.85
C GLU A 193 -9.84 17.29 1.93
N ILE A 194 -11.09 17.77 1.83
CA ILE A 194 -11.43 19.06 1.23
C ILE A 194 -10.91 20.20 2.11
#